data_28c17722e96e34edf0d8c062964a7bca
#
_entry.id   28c17722e96e34edf0d8c062964a7bca
#
_cell.length_a   1.000
_cell.length_b   1.000
_cell.length_c   1.000
_cell.angle_alpha   90.00
_cell.angle_beta   90.00
_cell.angle_gamma   90.00
#
_symmetry.space_group_name_H-M   'P 1'
#
loop_
_entity.id
_entity.type
_entity.pdbx_description
1 polymer ?
#
loop_
_entity_poly.entity_id
_entity_poly.type
_entity_poly.pdbx_seq_one_letter_code
_entity_poly.pdbx_strand_id
1 'polypeptide(L)'
;MSDQVVTLIERILRTHAEEDEIKADRKEIYAEAASHGFDKSALGLAVRTIRQRGKAETPAAVERQTIADVYIEAFDASQIRVGAREEAA
;
A
#
# COMPACT_ATOMS: atom_id res chain seq x y z
N MET A 1 -9.01 35.10 12.98
CA MET A 1 -9.03 33.62 13.02
C MET A 1 -9.38 33.00 11.67
N SER A 2 -10.42 33.49 11.03
CA SER A 2 -10.86 32.96 9.73
C SER A 2 -9.81 33.05 8.62
N ASP A 3 -9.04 34.14 8.57
CA ASP A 3 -8.03 34.34 7.52
C ASP A 3 -6.90 33.30 7.59
N GLN A 4 -6.47 32.96 8.80
CA GLN A 4 -5.44 31.92 8.98
C GLN A 4 -5.96 30.57 8.55
N VAL A 5 -7.18 30.21 8.91
CA VAL A 5 -7.81 28.96 8.51
C VAL A 5 -7.97 28.90 7.00
N VAL A 6 -8.43 30.00 6.38
CA VAL A 6 -8.58 30.07 4.92
C VAL A 6 -7.25 29.85 4.22
N THR A 7 -6.18 30.50 4.70
CA THR A 7 -4.84 30.32 4.14
C THR A 7 -4.36 28.87 4.23
N LEU A 8 -4.60 28.22 5.37
CA LEU A 8 -4.23 26.82 5.56
C LEU A 8 -5.01 25.90 4.62
N ILE A 9 -6.30 26.15 4.48
CA ILE A 9 -7.15 25.37 3.56
C ILE A 9 -6.65 25.52 2.12
N GLU A 10 -6.36 26.75 1.69
CA GLU A 10 -5.83 26.99 0.33
C GLU A 10 -4.53 26.27 0.09
N ARG A 11 -3.63 26.24 1.08
CA ARG A 11 -2.36 25.53 0.97
C ARG A 11 -2.57 24.02 0.88
N ILE A 12 -3.50 23.49 1.66
CA ILE A 12 -3.83 22.05 1.61
C ILE A 12 -4.45 21.70 0.25
N LEU A 13 -5.37 22.53 -0.23
CA LEU A 13 -5.99 22.30 -1.55
C LEU A 13 -4.96 22.32 -2.67
N ARG A 14 -3.94 23.16 -2.56
CA ARG A 14 -2.85 23.18 -3.55
C ARG A 14 -2.07 21.88 -3.56
N THR A 15 -1.78 21.32 -2.39
CA THR A 15 -1.07 20.02 -2.33
C THR A 15 -1.91 18.91 -2.95
N HIS A 16 -3.21 18.92 -2.76
CA HIS A 16 -4.12 17.95 -3.40
C HIS A 16 -4.10 18.10 -4.93
N ALA A 17 -4.11 19.32 -5.43
CA ALA A 17 -4.03 19.58 -6.87
C ALA A 17 -2.69 19.08 -7.44
N GLU A 18 -1.59 19.31 -6.73
CA GLU A 18 -0.27 18.81 -7.12
C GLU A 18 -0.23 17.28 -7.12
N GLU A 19 -0.83 16.63 -6.14
CA GLU A 19 -0.95 15.18 -6.10
C GLU A 19 -1.72 14.65 -7.30
N ASP A 20 -2.81 15.30 -7.67
CA ASP A 20 -3.64 14.90 -8.81
C ASP A 20 -2.85 14.99 -10.11
N GLU A 21 -2.02 16.03 -10.28
CA GLU A 21 -1.15 16.18 -11.44
C GLU A 21 -0.11 15.05 -11.49
N ILE A 22 0.50 14.74 -10.35
CA ILE A 22 1.48 13.65 -10.26
C ILE A 22 0.85 12.31 -10.57
N LYS A 23 -0.37 12.07 -10.08
CA LYS A 23 -1.12 10.83 -10.39
C LYS A 23 -1.42 10.71 -11.89
N ALA A 24 -1.78 11.82 -12.54
CA ALA A 24 -2.02 11.84 -13.97
C ALA A 24 -0.75 11.54 -14.75
N ASP A 25 0.38 12.12 -14.36
CA ASP A 25 1.68 11.86 -14.96
C ASP A 25 2.07 10.39 -14.81
N ARG A 26 1.86 9.83 -13.63
CA ARG A 26 2.15 8.41 -13.36
C ARG A 26 1.32 7.50 -14.25
N LYS A 27 0.04 7.83 -14.42
CA LYS A 27 -0.86 7.08 -15.29
C LYS A 27 -0.36 7.06 -16.72
N GLU A 28 0.16 8.19 -17.20
CA GLU A 28 0.75 8.30 -18.54
C GLU A 28 1.98 7.42 -18.68
N ILE A 29 2.83 7.35 -17.66
CA ILE A 29 4.03 6.51 -17.66
C ILE A 29 3.63 5.02 -17.77
N TYR A 30 2.62 4.59 -17.01
CA TYR A 30 2.13 3.21 -17.11
C TYR A 30 1.50 2.93 -18.48
N ALA A 31 0.81 3.90 -19.06
CA ALA A 31 0.26 3.76 -20.41
C ALA A 31 1.39 3.62 -21.45
N GLU A 32 2.45 4.39 -21.30
CA GLU A 32 3.64 4.27 -22.15
C GLU A 32 4.27 2.89 -22.01
N ALA A 33 4.40 2.38 -20.79
CA ALA A 33 4.94 1.04 -20.55
C ALA A 33 4.09 -0.02 -21.26
N ALA A 34 2.77 0.08 -21.18
CA ALA A 34 1.87 -0.84 -21.88
C ALA A 34 2.05 -0.77 -23.40
N SER A 35 2.27 0.43 -23.95
CA SER A 35 2.50 0.60 -25.38
C SER A 35 3.80 -0.05 -25.85
N HIS A 36 4.76 -0.21 -24.95
CA HIS A 36 6.03 -0.91 -25.21
C HIS A 36 5.94 -2.42 -24.93
N GLY A 37 4.76 -2.93 -24.59
CA GLY A 37 4.53 -4.35 -24.36
C GLY A 37 4.75 -4.84 -22.94
N PHE A 38 4.98 -3.93 -21.99
CA PHE A 38 5.15 -4.31 -20.59
C PHE A 38 3.79 -4.51 -19.90
N ASP A 39 3.76 -5.40 -18.91
CA ASP A 39 2.58 -5.66 -18.10
C ASP A 39 2.46 -4.58 -17.02
N LYS A 40 1.39 -3.78 -17.09
CA LYS A 40 1.14 -2.69 -16.13
C LYS A 40 1.01 -3.18 -14.70
N SER A 41 0.32 -4.30 -14.49
CA SER A 41 0.10 -4.85 -13.14
C SER A 41 1.40 -5.34 -12.54
N ALA A 42 2.20 -6.04 -13.32
CA ALA A 42 3.51 -6.53 -12.88
C ALA A 42 4.45 -5.36 -12.59
N LEU A 43 4.44 -4.33 -13.43
CA LEU A 43 5.25 -3.13 -13.22
C LEU A 43 4.85 -2.43 -11.92
N GLY A 44 3.55 -2.29 -11.66
CA GLY A 44 3.04 -1.70 -10.43
C GLY A 44 3.47 -2.48 -9.20
N LEU A 45 3.43 -3.81 -9.27
CA LEU A 45 3.89 -4.68 -8.19
C LEU A 45 5.40 -4.50 -7.94
N ALA A 46 6.19 -4.45 -9.01
CA ALA A 46 7.63 -4.23 -8.92
C ALA A 46 7.96 -2.90 -8.23
N VAL A 47 7.28 -1.83 -8.63
CA VAL A 47 7.48 -0.49 -8.03
C VAL A 47 7.12 -0.52 -6.55
N ARG A 48 6.00 -1.13 -6.19
CA ARG A 48 5.59 -1.25 -4.78
C ARG A 48 6.63 -1.99 -3.95
N THR A 49 7.13 -3.10 -4.47
CA THR A 49 8.15 -3.91 -3.80
C THR A 49 9.44 -3.12 -3.58
N ILE A 50 9.88 -2.37 -4.61
CA ILE A 50 11.09 -1.55 -4.53
C ILE A 50 10.91 -0.44 -3.49
N ARG A 51 9.75 0.21 -3.47
CA ARG A 51 9.45 1.27 -2.50
C ARG A 51 9.47 0.75 -1.06
N GLN A 52 8.94 -0.45 -0.84
CA GLN A 52 8.94 -1.06 0.49
C GLN A 52 10.35 -1.40 0.95
N ARG A 53 11.22 -1.86 0.05
CA ARG A 53 12.62 -2.14 0.37
C ARG A 53 13.39 -0.90 0.78
N GLY A 54 12.99 0.27 0.24
CA GLY A 54 13.64 1.55 0.54
C GLY A 54 13.25 2.15 1.88
N LYS A 55 12.23 1.63 2.53
CA LYS A 55 11.78 2.15 3.84
C LYS A 55 12.63 1.57 4.96
N ALA A 56 13.16 2.46 5.82
CA ALA A 56 13.85 2.03 7.01
C ALA A 56 12.87 1.36 7.98
N GLU A 57 13.25 0.23 8.54
CA GLU A 57 12.46 -0.43 9.58
C GLU A 57 12.61 0.33 10.88
N THR A 58 11.49 0.71 11.49
CA THR A 58 11.47 1.32 12.80
C THR A 58 11.17 0.25 13.85
N PRO A 59 11.58 0.43 15.13
CA PRO A 59 11.20 -0.51 16.17
C PRO A 59 9.70 -0.73 16.28
N ALA A 60 8.90 0.32 16.10
CA ALA A 60 7.44 0.21 16.13
C ALA A 60 6.91 -0.62 14.96
N ALA A 61 7.48 -0.48 13.77
CA ALA A 61 7.08 -1.26 12.60
C ALA A 61 7.43 -2.74 12.76
N VAL A 62 8.61 -3.03 13.30
CA VAL A 62 9.04 -4.40 13.57
C VAL A 62 8.12 -5.05 14.61
N GLU A 63 7.79 -4.32 15.68
CA GLU A 63 6.87 -4.82 16.71
C GLU A 63 5.50 -5.13 16.14
N ARG A 64 4.94 -4.24 15.32
CA ARG A 64 3.64 -4.48 14.69
C ARG A 64 3.67 -5.71 13.79
N GLN A 65 4.74 -5.91 13.05
CA GLN A 65 4.86 -7.08 12.18
C GLN A 65 4.93 -8.37 13.02
N THR A 66 5.65 -8.36 14.13
CA THR A 66 5.74 -9.50 15.05
C THR A 66 4.34 -9.86 15.59
N ILE A 67 3.58 -8.86 16.00
CA ILE A 67 2.22 -9.07 16.50
C ILE A 67 1.31 -9.61 15.39
N ALA A 68 1.39 -9.02 14.20
CA ALA A 68 0.61 -9.47 13.04
C ALA A 68 0.92 -10.92 12.69
N ASP A 69 2.18 -11.32 12.77
CA ASP A 69 2.60 -12.70 12.49
C ASP A 69 1.97 -13.68 13.47
N VAL A 70 1.86 -13.31 14.75
CA VAL A 70 1.17 -14.12 15.75
C VAL A 70 -0.31 -14.30 15.42
N TYR A 71 -0.96 -13.22 14.96
CA TYR A 71 -2.36 -13.28 14.56
C TYR A 71 -2.55 -14.16 13.32
N ILE A 72 -1.65 -14.09 12.37
CA ILE A 72 -1.69 -14.93 11.17
C ILE A 72 -1.51 -16.41 11.54
N GLU A 73 -0.57 -16.71 12.41
CA GLU A 73 -0.36 -18.09 12.90
C GLU A 73 -1.61 -18.64 13.59
N ALA A 74 -2.29 -17.83 14.40
CA ALA A 74 -3.53 -18.24 15.06
C ALA A 74 -4.63 -18.55 14.04
N PHE A 75 -4.75 -17.71 13.02
CA PHE A 75 -5.73 -17.95 11.95
C PHE A 75 -5.40 -19.23 11.19
N ASP A 76 -4.16 -19.43 10.78
CA ASP A 76 -3.73 -20.61 10.05
C ASP A 76 -3.96 -21.89 10.85
N ALA A 77 -3.66 -21.86 12.15
CA ALA A 77 -3.92 -22.99 13.04
C ALA A 77 -5.41 -23.32 13.13
N SER A 78 -6.29 -22.31 13.14
CA SER A 78 -7.73 -22.51 13.18
C SER A 78 -8.25 -23.15 11.89
N GLN A 79 -7.68 -22.78 10.74
CA GLN A 79 -8.04 -23.36 9.44
C GLN A 79 -7.64 -24.83 9.35
N ILE A 80 -6.48 -25.19 9.88
CA ILE A 80 -6.03 -26.59 9.95
C ILE A 80 -7.01 -27.41 10.82
N ARG A 81 -7.44 -26.90 11.97
CA ARG A 81 -8.41 -27.59 12.83
C ARG A 81 -9.76 -27.78 12.15
N VAL A 82 -10.25 -26.77 11.44
CA VAL A 82 -11.51 -26.85 10.70
C VAL A 82 -11.38 -27.91 9.60
N GLY A 83 -10.26 -27.91 8.86
CA GLY A 83 -9.99 -28.93 7.84
C GLY A 83 -9.96 -30.34 8.43
N ALA A 84 -9.29 -30.53 9.56
CA ALA A 84 -9.22 -31.80 10.25
C ALA A 84 -10.60 -32.31 10.71
N ARG A 85 -11.46 -31.40 11.20
CA ARG A 85 -12.84 -31.73 11.59
C ARG A 85 -13.67 -32.18 10.38
N GLU A 86 -13.55 -31.47 9.28
CA GLU A 86 -14.26 -31.81 8.05
C GLU A 86 -13.83 -33.15 7.50
N GLU A 87 -12.56 -33.47 7.55
CA GLU A 87 -12.03 -34.77 7.13
C GLU A 87 -12.49 -35.91 8.05
N ALA A 88 -12.64 -35.63 9.35
CA ALA A 88 -13.08 -36.61 10.32
C ALA A 88 -14.59 -36.92 10.25
N ALA A 89 -15.35 -35.99 9.68
CA ALA A 89 -16.77 -36.15 9.50
C ALA A 89 -17.11 -36.94 8.26
#